data_a918c66e102b5649d5b324a91e831828
#
_entry.id   a918c66e102b5649d5b324a91e831828
#
_cell.length_a   1.000
_cell.length_b   1.000
_cell.length_c   1.000
_cell.angle_alpha   90.00
_cell.angle_beta   90.00
_cell.angle_gamma   90.00
#
_symmetry.space_group_name_H-M   'P 1'
#
loop_
_entity.id
_entity.type
_entity.pdbx_description
1 polymer ?
#
loop_
_entity_poly.entity_id
_entity_poly.type
_entity_poly.pdbx_seq_one_letter_code
_entity_poly.pdbx_strand_id
1 'polypeptide(L)'
;TLILKKGAQIMFVKNDPSPEKRYYNGMIGEITSIDEDGFTVRTKEKNEKIIVQPEEWTNSKYVLNEETKEITEEQEGVFKQYPVKLAWGITIHKSQGLTFEHAIIDARSAFAHGQAYVALSRCKTLEGMVLSSPLSVNAIINDTIIDDYNQYIETHTPNEELLHAMQQTYFLNLVSELFDFSPIARSFNEQVRLIDEHFYKLFPQLLAEYKKQIQIFTTEIVDVSYRFHKQYERLVTQSTDYNTNNDLQIRIIKGAAYFEQKLRPFHKLAEATNLPTDNKELRKKTNNTLEEFLNTLTQKLSLLQYVEDNGFHASDYLRKKAY
;
A
#
# COMPACT_ATOMS: atom_id res chain seq x y z
N THR A 1 6.43 39.62 -3.35
CA THR A 1 5.92 40.53 -2.30
C THR A 1 4.42 40.38 -2.20
N LEU A 2 3.88 40.19 -1.01
CA LEU A 2 2.44 40.13 -0.74
C LEU A 2 1.96 41.54 -0.38
N ILE A 3 1.01 42.05 -1.13
CA ILE A 3 0.42 43.39 -0.91
C ILE A 3 -1.02 43.19 -0.48
N LEU A 4 -1.35 43.60 0.74
CA LEU A 4 -2.66 43.46 1.36
C LEU A 4 -3.26 44.83 1.66
N LYS A 5 -4.59 44.94 1.63
CA LYS A 5 -5.35 46.11 2.05
C LYS A 5 -6.55 45.69 2.91
N LYS A 6 -6.97 46.59 3.79
CA LYS A 6 -8.26 46.44 4.50
C LYS A 6 -9.40 46.29 3.50
N GLY A 7 -10.33 45.38 3.76
CA GLY A 7 -11.44 45.03 2.87
C GLY A 7 -11.05 44.03 1.76
N ALA A 8 -9.78 43.62 1.67
CA ALA A 8 -9.40 42.63 0.67
C ALA A 8 -9.90 41.24 1.07
N GLN A 9 -10.46 40.52 0.10
CA GLN A 9 -10.81 39.11 0.27
C GLN A 9 -9.55 38.23 0.11
N ILE A 10 -9.30 37.40 1.08
CA ILE A 10 -8.15 36.48 1.12
C ILE A 10 -8.61 35.05 1.26
N MET A 11 -7.71 34.15 0.91
CA MET A 11 -7.83 32.69 1.15
C MET A 11 -6.59 32.22 1.91
N PHE A 12 -6.81 31.43 2.95
CA PHE A 12 -5.72 30.74 3.64
C PHE A 12 -5.12 29.66 2.74
N VAL A 13 -3.80 29.52 2.76
CA VAL A 13 -3.03 28.55 1.95
C VAL A 13 -2.31 27.49 2.79
N LYS A 14 -2.60 27.47 4.09
CA LYS A 14 -2.06 26.52 5.07
C LYS A 14 -3.11 26.26 6.14
N ASN A 15 -3.07 25.10 6.80
CA ASN A 15 -3.87 24.85 8.00
C ASN A 15 -3.22 25.53 9.19
N ASP A 16 -4.02 26.02 10.13
CA ASP A 16 -3.54 26.56 11.41
C ASP A 16 -2.81 25.46 12.19
N PRO A 17 -1.50 25.64 12.48
CA PRO A 17 -0.74 24.67 13.26
C PRO A 17 -1.09 24.70 14.75
N SER A 18 -1.79 25.74 15.22
CA SER A 18 -2.19 25.88 16.62
C SER A 18 -3.23 24.83 17.04
N PRO A 19 -3.32 24.49 18.34
CA PRO A 19 -4.32 23.56 18.84
C PRO A 19 -5.76 23.99 18.55
N GLU A 20 -6.01 25.30 18.46
CA GLU A 20 -7.32 25.89 18.22
C GLU A 20 -7.85 25.67 16.81
N LYS A 21 -6.94 25.41 15.81
CA LYS A 21 -7.29 25.17 14.40
C LYS A 21 -8.31 26.19 13.86
N ARG A 22 -8.02 27.47 14.02
CA ARG A 22 -8.93 28.59 13.70
C ARG A 22 -9.18 28.75 12.22
N TYR A 23 -8.25 28.30 11.36
CA TYR A 23 -8.36 28.34 9.89
C TYR A 23 -7.79 27.08 9.24
N TYR A 24 -8.22 26.86 8.01
CA TYR A 24 -7.77 25.74 7.18
C TYR A 24 -7.47 26.21 5.75
N ASN A 25 -6.70 25.40 5.02
CA ASN A 25 -6.36 25.69 3.63
C ASN A 25 -7.63 25.76 2.75
N GLY A 26 -7.81 26.89 2.07
CA GLY A 26 -9.02 27.17 1.27
C GLY A 26 -10.06 28.02 1.98
N MET A 27 -9.97 28.24 3.29
CA MET A 27 -10.90 29.10 4.02
C MET A 27 -10.81 30.54 3.52
N ILE A 28 -11.96 31.18 3.28
CA ILE A 28 -12.06 32.55 2.77
C ILE A 28 -12.42 33.50 3.90
N GLY A 29 -11.80 34.68 3.88
CA GLY A 29 -12.09 35.75 4.82
C GLY A 29 -11.80 37.12 4.23
N GLU A 30 -12.20 38.16 4.97
CA GLU A 30 -11.99 39.57 4.64
C GLU A 30 -11.06 40.22 5.67
N ILE A 31 -10.08 40.98 5.22
CA ILE A 31 -9.18 41.74 6.11
C ILE A 31 -9.94 42.91 6.73
N THR A 32 -10.06 42.91 8.05
CA THR A 32 -10.79 43.97 8.81
C THR A 32 -9.86 45.03 9.40
N SER A 33 -8.66 44.67 9.84
CA SER A 33 -7.63 45.59 10.29
C SER A 33 -6.24 45.09 9.89
N ILE A 34 -5.29 46.01 9.78
CA ILE A 34 -3.85 45.73 9.55
C ILE A 34 -3.10 46.52 10.62
N ASP A 35 -2.27 45.85 11.39
CA ASP A 35 -1.50 46.39 12.49
C ASP A 35 -0.01 46.09 12.28
N GLU A 36 0.88 46.57 13.13
CA GLU A 36 2.33 46.33 13.03
C GLU A 36 2.70 44.85 13.16
N ASP A 37 1.99 44.10 14.00
CA ASP A 37 2.26 42.68 14.31
C ASP A 37 1.55 41.70 13.40
N GLY A 38 0.67 42.19 12.48
CA GLY A 38 -0.11 41.32 11.59
C GLY A 38 -1.38 41.96 11.09
N PHE A 39 -2.36 41.13 10.80
CA PHE A 39 -3.69 41.62 10.40
C PHE A 39 -4.80 40.70 10.88
N THR A 40 -6.00 41.26 11.04
CA THR A 40 -7.19 40.55 11.45
C THR A 40 -8.07 40.22 10.26
N VAL A 41 -8.46 38.97 10.15
CA VAL A 41 -9.38 38.44 9.15
C VAL A 41 -10.69 38.08 9.80
N ARG A 42 -11.80 38.50 9.20
CA ARG A 42 -13.16 38.04 9.53
C ARG A 42 -13.52 36.90 8.55
N THR A 43 -13.80 35.72 9.07
CA THR A 43 -14.22 34.60 8.25
C THR A 43 -15.68 34.74 7.82
N LYS A 44 -16.02 34.33 6.61
CA LYS A 44 -17.40 34.38 6.11
C LYS A 44 -18.29 33.30 6.71
N GLU A 45 -17.74 32.15 7.02
CA GLU A 45 -18.50 30.98 7.50
C GLU A 45 -19.02 31.19 8.94
N LYS A 46 -18.12 31.59 9.85
CA LYS A 46 -18.44 31.69 11.28
C LYS A 46 -18.53 33.13 11.82
N ASN A 47 -18.24 34.12 10.97
CA ASN A 47 -18.13 35.54 11.36
C ASN A 47 -17.10 35.77 12.50
N GLU A 48 -16.15 34.86 12.67
CA GLU A 48 -15.08 34.93 13.66
C GLU A 48 -13.95 35.84 13.19
N LYS A 49 -13.30 36.51 14.16
CA LYS A 49 -12.10 37.30 13.90
C LYS A 49 -10.87 36.50 14.24
N ILE A 50 -9.97 36.33 13.26
CA ILE A 50 -8.70 35.61 13.39
C ILE A 50 -7.55 36.58 13.19
N ILE A 51 -6.66 36.66 14.18
CA ILE A 51 -5.39 37.40 14.04
C ILE A 51 -4.43 36.47 13.28
N VAL A 52 -3.94 36.94 12.12
CA VAL A 52 -3.06 36.19 11.25
C VAL A 52 -1.63 36.66 11.47
N GLN A 53 -0.77 35.72 11.77
CA GLN A 53 0.70 35.93 11.91
C GLN A 53 1.45 35.23 10.80
N PRO A 54 2.72 35.61 10.55
CA PRO A 54 3.57 34.91 9.60
C PRO A 54 3.82 33.47 10.05
N GLU A 55 3.72 32.55 9.10
CA GLU A 55 4.04 31.14 9.25
C GLU A 55 5.35 30.80 8.55
N GLU A 56 5.98 29.70 8.96
CA GLU A 56 7.22 29.22 8.37
C GLU A 56 6.95 28.02 7.44
N TRP A 57 7.61 28.03 6.30
CA TRP A 57 7.74 26.89 5.40
C TRP A 57 9.20 26.46 5.39
N THR A 58 9.44 25.22 5.73
CA THR A 58 10.76 24.59 5.66
C THR A 58 10.90 23.85 4.34
N ASN A 59 12.02 24.05 3.65
CA ASN A 59 12.42 23.19 2.55
C ASN A 59 13.44 22.20 3.08
N SER A 60 13.10 20.91 3.05
CA SER A 60 13.94 19.85 3.55
C SER A 60 14.31 18.89 2.43
N LYS A 61 15.53 18.38 2.49
CA LYS A 61 16.06 17.34 1.62
C LYS A 61 16.30 16.07 2.44
N TYR A 62 15.89 14.96 1.88
CA TYR A 62 16.22 13.66 2.47
C TYR A 62 17.60 13.22 1.99
N VAL A 63 18.51 13.01 2.92
CA VAL A 63 19.88 12.57 2.66
C VAL A 63 20.10 11.21 3.31
N LEU A 64 20.68 10.28 2.55
CA LEU A 64 21.08 8.98 3.08
C LEU A 64 22.39 9.15 3.87
N ASN A 65 22.36 8.86 5.15
CA ASN A 65 23.58 8.74 5.93
C ASN A 65 24.33 7.46 5.50
N GLU A 66 25.50 7.61 4.91
CA GLU A 66 26.27 6.49 4.37
C GLU A 66 26.78 5.53 5.44
N GLU A 67 26.96 6.00 6.68
CA GLU A 67 27.46 5.19 7.80
C GLU A 67 26.34 4.38 8.47
N THR A 68 25.19 5.04 8.78
CA THR A 68 24.07 4.39 9.49
C THR A 68 23.06 3.76 8.54
N LYS A 69 23.11 4.10 7.22
CA LYS A 69 22.10 3.73 6.20
C LYS A 69 20.69 4.24 6.52
N GLU A 70 20.57 5.21 7.39
CA GLU A 70 19.31 5.86 7.72
C GLU A 70 19.09 7.08 6.83
N ILE A 71 17.81 7.35 6.49
CA ILE A 71 17.42 8.55 5.79
C ILE A 71 17.21 9.65 6.83
N THR A 72 18.03 10.69 6.78
CA THR A 72 17.91 11.88 7.64
C THR A 72 17.35 13.05 6.85
N GLU A 73 16.56 13.89 7.52
CA GLU A 73 16.00 15.10 6.94
C GLU A 73 16.93 16.29 7.24
N GLU A 74 17.51 16.88 6.19
CA GLU A 74 18.31 18.10 6.30
C GLU A 74 17.52 19.31 5.82
N GLN A 75 17.46 20.35 6.64
CA GLN A 75 16.78 21.59 6.30
C GLN A 75 17.65 22.44 5.40
N GLU A 76 17.23 22.64 4.14
CA GLU A 76 17.93 23.49 3.15
C GLU A 76 17.59 24.97 3.29
N GLY A 77 16.39 25.31 3.78
CA GLY A 77 15.97 26.69 3.92
C GLY A 77 14.64 26.87 4.62
N VAL A 78 14.41 28.10 5.06
CA VAL A 78 13.17 28.53 5.70
C VAL A 78 12.62 29.74 4.95
N PHE A 79 11.34 29.72 4.64
CA PHE A 79 10.60 30.84 4.10
C PHE A 79 9.48 31.25 5.06
N LYS A 80 9.51 32.51 5.51
CA LYS A 80 8.53 33.06 6.45
C LYS A 80 7.60 34.02 5.72
N GLN A 81 6.29 33.78 5.76
CA GLN A 81 5.27 34.60 5.11
C GLN A 81 3.93 34.42 5.81
N TYR A 82 3.01 35.35 5.60
CA TYR A 82 1.62 35.17 5.99
C TYR A 82 0.97 34.03 5.19
N PRO A 83 0.21 33.14 5.82
CA PRO A 83 -0.38 31.96 5.19
C PRO A 83 -1.63 32.29 4.37
N VAL A 84 -1.61 33.36 3.62
CA VAL A 84 -2.76 33.86 2.84
C VAL A 84 -2.36 34.30 1.43
N LYS A 85 -3.33 34.29 0.54
CA LYS A 85 -3.26 34.92 -0.80
C LYS A 85 -4.55 35.67 -1.07
N LEU A 86 -4.53 36.64 -2.02
CA LEU A 86 -5.74 37.29 -2.49
C LEU A 86 -6.68 36.26 -3.14
N ALA A 87 -7.96 36.35 -2.84
CA ALA A 87 -8.99 35.40 -3.28
C ALA A 87 -9.96 36.02 -4.30
N TRP A 88 -9.43 36.72 -5.31
CA TRP A 88 -10.20 37.33 -6.41
C TRP A 88 -10.55 36.35 -7.52
N GLY A 89 -9.64 35.39 -7.77
CA GLY A 89 -9.82 34.35 -8.76
C GLY A 89 -8.87 33.17 -8.53
N ILE A 90 -9.32 32.00 -8.92
CA ILE A 90 -8.57 30.76 -8.82
C ILE A 90 -8.83 29.93 -10.07
N THR A 91 -7.82 29.25 -10.58
CA THR A 91 -8.02 28.32 -11.70
C THR A 91 -8.77 27.08 -11.24
N ILE A 92 -9.51 26.45 -12.15
CA ILE A 92 -10.26 25.21 -11.88
C ILE A 92 -9.34 24.14 -11.28
N HIS A 93 -8.12 23.97 -11.82
CA HIS A 93 -7.15 23.00 -11.28
C HIS A 93 -6.77 23.30 -9.83
N LYS A 94 -6.53 24.56 -9.48
CA LYS A 94 -6.18 24.95 -8.11
C LYS A 94 -7.36 24.91 -7.16
N SER A 95 -8.59 24.83 -7.66
CA SER A 95 -9.80 24.66 -6.85
C SER A 95 -10.07 23.18 -6.49
N GLN A 96 -9.31 22.24 -7.01
CA GLN A 96 -9.45 20.82 -6.65
C GLN A 96 -9.24 20.64 -5.16
N GLY A 97 -10.13 19.89 -4.52
CA GLY A 97 -10.12 19.68 -3.06
C GLY A 97 -10.73 20.84 -2.25
N LEU A 98 -11.06 21.99 -2.86
CA LEU A 98 -11.74 23.09 -2.19
C LEU A 98 -13.26 23.02 -2.42
N THR A 99 -14.01 23.61 -1.50
CA THR A 99 -15.49 23.73 -1.59
C THR A 99 -15.89 25.18 -1.31
N PHE A 100 -16.82 25.70 -2.10
CA PHE A 100 -17.28 27.08 -2.02
C PHE A 100 -18.79 27.11 -1.78
N GLU A 101 -19.26 28.05 -0.96
CA GLU A 101 -20.70 28.35 -0.82
C GLU A 101 -21.20 29.12 -2.01
N HIS A 102 -20.39 30.08 -2.50
CA HIS A 102 -20.70 30.90 -3.66
C HIS A 102 -19.48 30.98 -4.59
N ALA A 103 -19.70 30.75 -5.88
CA ALA A 103 -18.67 30.88 -6.88
C ALA A 103 -19.24 31.36 -8.23
N ILE A 104 -18.49 32.23 -8.88
CA ILE A 104 -18.72 32.60 -10.31
C ILE A 104 -17.76 31.72 -11.12
N ILE A 105 -18.29 30.86 -11.97
CA ILE A 105 -17.54 29.89 -12.74
C ILE A 105 -17.47 30.35 -14.19
N ASP A 106 -16.24 30.49 -14.70
CA ASP A 106 -15.97 30.66 -16.12
C ASP A 106 -15.35 29.39 -16.68
N ALA A 107 -16.17 28.57 -17.32
CA ALA A 107 -15.76 27.31 -17.95
C ALA A 107 -15.85 27.36 -19.47
N ARG A 108 -15.91 28.60 -20.07
CA ARG A 108 -16.03 28.79 -21.52
C ARG A 108 -14.90 28.12 -22.30
N SER A 109 -13.69 28.20 -21.76
CA SER A 109 -12.46 27.68 -22.37
C SER A 109 -11.96 26.41 -21.72
N ALA A 110 -12.87 25.56 -21.21
CA ALA A 110 -12.47 24.24 -20.70
C ALA A 110 -11.82 23.42 -21.83
N PHE A 111 -10.64 22.89 -21.58
CA PHE A 111 -9.81 22.21 -22.59
C PHE A 111 -9.41 20.78 -22.14
N ALA A 112 -9.69 20.39 -20.93
CA ALA A 112 -9.34 19.08 -20.38
C ALA A 112 -10.59 18.27 -20.03
N HIS A 113 -10.47 16.93 -20.15
CA HIS A 113 -11.50 15.99 -19.75
C HIS A 113 -11.93 16.24 -18.31
N GLY A 114 -13.23 16.27 -18.03
CA GLY A 114 -13.79 16.47 -16.71
C GLY A 114 -13.60 17.87 -16.10
N GLN A 115 -12.96 18.83 -16.78
CA GLN A 115 -12.65 20.15 -16.21
C GLN A 115 -13.93 20.93 -15.85
N ALA A 116 -14.97 20.89 -16.70
CA ALA A 116 -16.26 21.50 -16.41
C ALA A 116 -16.91 20.85 -15.16
N TYR A 117 -16.87 19.53 -15.05
CA TYR A 117 -17.36 18.80 -13.89
C TYR A 117 -16.63 19.23 -12.60
N VAL A 118 -15.30 19.31 -12.64
CA VAL A 118 -14.51 19.77 -11.50
C VAL A 118 -14.91 21.16 -11.05
N ALA A 119 -15.14 22.09 -12.00
CA ALA A 119 -15.56 23.46 -11.68
C ALA A 119 -16.95 23.48 -11.02
N LEU A 120 -17.94 22.80 -11.61
CA LEU A 120 -19.31 22.76 -11.11
C LEU A 120 -19.41 22.08 -9.74
N SER A 121 -18.68 20.98 -9.55
CA SER A 121 -18.65 20.23 -8.29
C SER A 121 -17.97 20.97 -7.13
N ARG A 122 -17.39 22.14 -7.33
CA ARG A 122 -16.81 22.96 -6.25
C ARG A 122 -17.85 23.70 -5.43
N CYS A 123 -19.03 23.95 -5.94
CA CYS A 123 -20.10 24.59 -5.16
C CYS A 123 -20.90 23.58 -4.32
N LYS A 124 -21.26 23.97 -3.11
CA LYS A 124 -22.09 23.15 -2.21
C LYS A 124 -23.51 22.98 -2.74
N THR A 125 -24.08 24.05 -3.30
CA THR A 125 -25.45 24.09 -3.79
C THR A 125 -25.52 24.74 -5.17
N LEU A 126 -26.62 24.49 -5.86
CA LEU A 126 -26.89 25.10 -7.18
C LEU A 126 -27.14 26.60 -7.06
N GLU A 127 -27.77 27.04 -5.97
CA GLU A 127 -28.11 28.45 -5.67
C GLU A 127 -26.84 29.30 -5.46
N GLY A 128 -25.77 28.68 -4.96
CA GLY A 128 -24.47 29.36 -4.77
C GLY A 128 -23.65 29.49 -6.05
N MET A 129 -24.12 28.92 -7.15
CA MET A 129 -23.37 28.84 -8.40
C MET A 129 -23.89 29.88 -9.41
N VAL A 130 -22.96 30.64 -10.00
CA VAL A 130 -23.23 31.51 -11.11
C VAL A 130 -22.27 31.15 -12.27
N LEU A 131 -22.82 30.94 -13.46
CA LEU A 131 -22.02 30.76 -14.65
C LEU A 131 -21.78 32.14 -15.32
N SER A 132 -20.53 32.50 -15.58
CA SER A 132 -20.19 33.76 -16.27
C SER A 132 -20.68 33.76 -17.73
N SER A 133 -20.88 32.58 -18.31
CA SER A 133 -21.45 32.34 -19.64
C SER A 133 -22.08 30.95 -19.68
N PRO A 134 -23.05 30.73 -20.57
CA PRO A 134 -23.62 29.41 -20.80
C PRO A 134 -22.52 28.39 -21.13
N LEU A 135 -22.62 27.19 -20.59
CA LEU A 135 -21.76 26.08 -20.97
C LEU A 135 -22.10 25.62 -22.39
N SER A 136 -21.10 25.55 -23.22
CA SER A 136 -21.25 24.96 -24.56
C SER A 136 -21.05 23.43 -24.45
N VAL A 137 -21.65 22.70 -25.40
CA VAL A 137 -21.42 21.23 -25.48
C VAL A 137 -19.94 20.90 -25.62
N ASN A 138 -19.18 21.77 -26.31
CA ASN A 138 -17.74 21.58 -26.48
C ASN A 138 -16.91 21.79 -25.19
N ALA A 139 -17.49 22.39 -24.15
CA ALA A 139 -16.84 22.49 -22.84
C ALA A 139 -17.00 21.22 -21.99
N ILE A 140 -17.89 20.31 -22.40
CA ILE A 140 -18.12 19.02 -21.74
C ILE A 140 -17.29 17.98 -22.50
N ILE A 141 -16.09 17.77 -22.04
CA ILE A 141 -15.14 16.83 -22.64
C ILE A 141 -15.09 15.59 -21.75
N ASN A 142 -15.60 14.47 -22.25
CA ASN A 142 -15.56 13.17 -21.58
C ASN A 142 -14.39 12.33 -22.10
N ASP A 143 -13.89 11.44 -21.25
CA ASP A 143 -12.93 10.42 -21.65
C ASP A 143 -13.69 9.16 -22.05
N THR A 144 -13.56 8.76 -23.32
CA THR A 144 -14.25 7.58 -23.84
C THR A 144 -13.83 6.30 -23.14
N ILE A 145 -12.60 6.20 -22.62
CA ILE A 145 -12.14 5.04 -21.86
C ILE A 145 -12.93 4.90 -20.56
N ILE A 146 -13.24 6.02 -19.90
CA ILE A 146 -14.06 6.03 -18.69
C ILE A 146 -15.52 5.67 -19.02
N ASP A 147 -16.06 6.20 -20.10
CA ASP A 147 -17.43 5.89 -20.53
C ASP A 147 -17.57 4.40 -20.89
N ASP A 148 -16.61 3.84 -21.63
CA ASP A 148 -16.55 2.42 -21.98
C ASP A 148 -16.45 1.54 -20.73
N TYR A 149 -15.62 1.96 -19.75
CA TYR A 149 -15.49 1.26 -18.48
C TYR A 149 -16.79 1.29 -17.66
N ASN A 150 -17.44 2.46 -17.58
CA ASN A 150 -18.72 2.58 -16.87
C ASN A 150 -19.80 1.71 -17.52
N GLN A 151 -19.89 1.71 -18.85
CA GLN A 151 -20.81 0.84 -19.59
C GLN A 151 -20.49 -0.64 -19.37
N TYR A 152 -19.21 -1.00 -19.33
CA TYR A 152 -18.77 -2.35 -18.99
C TYR A 152 -19.26 -2.75 -17.59
N ILE A 153 -19.05 -1.92 -16.57
CA ILE A 153 -19.50 -2.18 -15.19
C ILE A 153 -21.02 -2.31 -15.10
N GLU A 154 -21.78 -1.44 -15.77
CA GLU A 154 -23.25 -1.52 -15.79
C GLU A 154 -23.75 -2.84 -16.39
N THR A 155 -23.10 -3.32 -17.46
CA THR A 155 -23.48 -4.56 -18.14
C THR A 155 -22.93 -5.82 -17.47
N HIS A 156 -21.87 -5.69 -16.65
CA HIS A 156 -21.18 -6.78 -15.95
C HIS A 156 -21.25 -6.61 -14.42
N THR A 157 -22.41 -6.18 -13.93
CA THR A 157 -22.62 -6.06 -12.49
C THR A 157 -22.41 -7.41 -11.81
N PRO A 158 -21.56 -7.50 -10.78
CA PRO A 158 -21.35 -8.73 -10.04
C PRO A 158 -22.66 -9.27 -9.46
N ASN A 159 -22.97 -10.52 -9.73
CA ASN A 159 -24.07 -11.24 -9.11
C ASN A 159 -23.57 -12.15 -7.97
N GLU A 160 -24.48 -12.75 -7.21
CA GLU A 160 -24.13 -13.64 -6.11
C GLU A 160 -23.33 -14.87 -6.56
N GLU A 161 -23.61 -15.40 -7.75
CA GLU A 161 -22.89 -16.55 -8.30
C GLU A 161 -21.42 -16.20 -8.60
N LEU A 162 -21.20 -15.04 -9.23
CA LEU A 162 -19.86 -14.54 -9.51
C LEU A 162 -19.09 -14.25 -8.21
N LEU A 163 -19.75 -13.62 -7.24
CA LEU A 163 -19.17 -13.36 -5.93
C LEU A 163 -18.73 -14.65 -5.24
N HIS A 164 -19.62 -15.66 -5.24
CA HIS A 164 -19.31 -16.98 -4.67
C HIS A 164 -18.14 -17.66 -5.39
N ALA A 165 -18.09 -17.60 -6.73
CA ALA A 165 -16.99 -18.15 -7.51
C ALA A 165 -15.66 -17.44 -7.22
N MET A 166 -15.68 -16.12 -7.07
CA MET A 166 -14.50 -15.32 -6.69
C MET A 166 -14.01 -15.65 -5.28
N GLN A 167 -14.93 -15.79 -4.32
CA GLN A 167 -14.60 -16.20 -2.95
C GLN A 167 -13.98 -17.60 -2.90
N GLN A 168 -14.55 -18.54 -3.66
CA GLN A 168 -14.03 -19.90 -3.79
C GLN A 168 -12.61 -19.92 -4.38
N THR A 169 -12.40 -19.15 -5.46
CA THR A 169 -11.09 -18.98 -6.09
C THR A 169 -10.08 -18.36 -5.10
N TYR A 170 -10.50 -17.35 -4.38
CA TYR A 170 -9.65 -16.69 -3.36
C TYR A 170 -9.26 -17.66 -2.24
N PHE A 171 -10.21 -18.43 -1.72
CA PHE A 171 -9.95 -19.47 -0.73
C PHE A 171 -8.95 -20.51 -1.25
N LEU A 172 -9.15 -21.00 -2.48
CA LEU A 172 -8.24 -21.95 -3.13
C LEU A 172 -6.82 -21.38 -3.27
N ASN A 173 -6.70 -20.09 -3.62
CA ASN A 173 -5.41 -19.43 -3.72
C ASN A 173 -4.69 -19.36 -2.36
N LEU A 174 -5.40 -19.09 -1.27
CA LEU A 174 -4.81 -19.08 0.08
C LEU A 174 -4.35 -20.48 0.53
N VAL A 175 -5.13 -21.53 0.22
CA VAL A 175 -4.71 -22.92 0.48
C VAL A 175 -3.49 -23.30 -0.37
N SER A 176 -3.49 -22.86 -1.63
CA SER A 176 -2.36 -23.10 -2.54
C SER A 176 -1.10 -22.38 -2.06
N GLU A 177 -1.21 -21.19 -1.53
CA GLU A 177 -0.09 -20.45 -0.95
C GLU A 177 0.48 -21.15 0.30
N LEU A 178 -0.38 -21.71 1.17
CA LEU A 178 0.08 -22.49 2.34
C LEU A 178 0.96 -23.65 1.90
N PHE A 179 0.61 -24.34 0.83
CA PHE A 179 1.31 -25.52 0.30
C PHE A 179 2.24 -25.23 -0.88
N ASP A 180 2.54 -23.95 -1.15
CA ASP A 180 3.61 -23.55 -2.07
C ASP A 180 4.96 -23.56 -1.35
N PHE A 181 5.84 -24.45 -1.77
CA PHE A 181 7.21 -24.59 -1.27
C PHE A 181 8.26 -24.03 -2.22
N SER A 182 7.86 -23.35 -3.30
CA SER A 182 8.76 -22.75 -4.28
C SER A 182 9.72 -21.71 -3.66
N PRO A 183 9.30 -20.85 -2.68
CA PRO A 183 10.24 -19.95 -2.03
C PRO A 183 11.34 -20.69 -1.26
N ILE A 184 11.01 -21.78 -0.55
CA ILE A 184 11.97 -22.60 0.16
C ILE A 184 12.89 -23.32 -0.83
N ALA A 185 12.35 -23.87 -1.91
CA ALA A 185 13.16 -24.52 -2.96
C ALA A 185 14.20 -23.55 -3.56
N ARG A 186 13.82 -22.29 -3.79
CA ARG A 186 14.74 -21.26 -4.31
C ARG A 186 15.88 -20.96 -3.35
N SER A 187 15.55 -20.63 -2.10
CA SER A 187 16.55 -20.31 -1.07
C SER A 187 17.44 -21.51 -0.75
N PHE A 188 16.88 -22.74 -0.77
CA PHE A 188 17.66 -23.97 -0.60
C PHE A 188 18.66 -24.18 -1.75
N ASN A 189 18.22 -24.04 -3.00
CA ASN A 189 19.11 -24.14 -4.17
C ASN A 189 20.22 -23.08 -4.13
N GLU A 190 19.90 -21.87 -3.69
CA GLU A 190 20.89 -20.81 -3.55
C GLU A 190 21.93 -21.14 -2.48
N GLN A 191 21.49 -21.71 -1.36
CA GLN A 191 22.39 -22.20 -0.32
C GLN A 191 23.31 -23.32 -0.82
N VAL A 192 22.77 -24.31 -1.56
CA VAL A 192 23.55 -25.39 -2.17
C VAL A 192 24.60 -24.82 -3.13
N ARG A 193 24.19 -23.88 -3.99
CA ARG A 193 25.08 -23.23 -4.95
C ARG A 193 26.22 -22.47 -4.25
N LEU A 194 25.91 -21.74 -3.21
CA LEU A 194 26.90 -20.99 -2.43
C LEU A 194 27.94 -21.92 -1.79
N ILE A 195 27.51 -23.05 -1.22
CA ILE A 195 28.40 -24.07 -0.63
C ILE A 195 29.25 -24.70 -1.72
N ASP A 196 28.68 -25.04 -2.86
CA ASP A 196 29.39 -25.66 -4.00
C ASP A 196 30.44 -24.71 -4.61
N GLU A 197 30.12 -23.43 -4.77
CA GLU A 197 31.03 -22.44 -5.37
C GLU A 197 32.22 -22.08 -4.45
N HIS A 198 31.97 -21.94 -3.15
CA HIS A 198 32.96 -21.33 -2.25
C HIS A 198 33.52 -22.26 -1.18
N PHE A 199 32.80 -23.32 -0.81
CA PHE A 199 33.13 -24.16 0.35
C PHE A 199 33.34 -25.63 0.04
N TYR A 200 33.24 -26.08 -1.24
CA TYR A 200 33.33 -27.50 -1.60
C TYR A 200 34.61 -28.21 -1.15
N LYS A 201 35.75 -27.49 -1.10
CA LYS A 201 37.03 -28.05 -0.63
C LYS A 201 37.11 -28.12 0.90
N LEU A 202 36.52 -27.15 1.58
CA LEU A 202 36.58 -27.04 3.05
C LEU A 202 35.56 -27.93 3.73
N PHE A 203 34.38 -28.03 3.13
CA PHE A 203 33.24 -28.77 3.72
C PHE A 203 32.60 -29.75 2.72
N PRO A 204 33.35 -30.73 2.18
CA PRO A 204 32.84 -31.65 1.16
C PRO A 204 31.68 -32.54 1.67
N GLN A 205 31.72 -32.91 2.96
CA GLN A 205 30.65 -33.73 3.57
C GLN A 205 29.36 -32.93 3.72
N LEU A 206 29.45 -31.68 4.11
CA LEU A 206 28.29 -30.77 4.20
C LEU A 206 27.64 -30.57 2.83
N LEU A 207 28.44 -30.33 1.79
CA LEU A 207 27.95 -30.23 0.42
C LEU A 207 27.24 -31.49 -0.06
N ALA A 208 27.81 -32.66 0.23
CA ALA A 208 27.18 -33.93 -0.11
C ALA A 208 25.83 -34.12 0.60
N GLU A 209 25.76 -33.73 1.88
CA GLU A 209 24.51 -33.77 2.64
C GLU A 209 23.47 -32.80 2.05
N TYR A 210 23.84 -31.55 1.76
CA TYR A 210 22.95 -30.58 1.12
C TYR A 210 22.43 -31.07 -0.24
N LYS A 211 23.29 -31.64 -1.10
CA LYS A 211 22.91 -32.23 -2.40
C LYS A 211 21.96 -33.43 -2.25
N LYS A 212 22.14 -34.25 -1.22
CA LYS A 212 21.21 -35.35 -0.88
C LYS A 212 19.87 -34.80 -0.40
N GLN A 213 19.90 -33.83 0.51
CA GLN A 213 18.71 -33.28 1.12
C GLN A 213 17.84 -32.51 0.12
N ILE A 214 18.41 -31.84 -0.89
CA ILE A 214 17.61 -31.16 -1.91
C ILE A 214 16.86 -32.16 -2.82
N GLN A 215 17.41 -33.35 -3.03
CA GLN A 215 16.70 -34.43 -3.75
C GLN A 215 15.52 -34.94 -2.93
N ILE A 216 15.71 -35.15 -1.61
CA ILE A 216 14.64 -35.53 -0.68
C ILE A 216 13.57 -34.44 -0.64
N PHE A 217 13.97 -33.18 -0.54
CA PHE A 217 13.05 -32.03 -0.57
C PHE A 217 12.18 -32.03 -1.83
N THR A 218 12.79 -32.25 -2.99
CA THR A 218 12.07 -32.30 -4.27
C THR A 218 11.06 -33.45 -4.29
N THR A 219 11.46 -34.66 -3.93
CA THR A 219 10.60 -35.84 -4.05
C THR A 219 9.54 -35.94 -2.99
N GLU A 220 9.85 -35.56 -1.73
CA GLU A 220 8.94 -35.72 -0.60
C GLU A 220 8.11 -34.48 -0.29
N ILE A 221 8.52 -33.29 -0.75
CA ILE A 221 7.79 -32.04 -0.51
C ILE A 221 7.24 -31.48 -1.82
N VAL A 222 8.07 -31.11 -2.78
CA VAL A 222 7.62 -30.45 -4.02
C VAL A 222 6.69 -31.34 -4.83
N ASP A 223 7.11 -32.57 -5.16
CA ASP A 223 6.30 -33.52 -5.94
C ASP A 223 5.03 -33.95 -5.23
N VAL A 224 5.10 -34.07 -3.88
CA VAL A 224 3.92 -34.40 -3.06
C VAL A 224 2.96 -33.22 -3.02
N SER A 225 3.45 -31.97 -2.86
CA SER A 225 2.60 -30.79 -2.84
C SER A 225 1.85 -30.59 -4.17
N TYR A 226 2.52 -30.82 -5.30
CA TYR A 226 1.88 -30.76 -6.62
C TYR A 226 0.75 -31.79 -6.77
N ARG A 227 0.94 -33.02 -6.31
CA ARG A 227 -0.11 -34.05 -6.32
C ARG A 227 -1.22 -33.74 -5.30
N PHE A 228 -0.87 -33.13 -4.18
CA PHE A 228 -1.80 -32.73 -3.14
C PHE A 228 -2.69 -31.57 -3.59
N HIS A 229 -2.15 -30.61 -4.39
CA HIS A 229 -2.90 -29.52 -4.98
C HIS A 229 -4.17 -30.02 -5.71
N LYS A 230 -4.03 -31.00 -6.58
CA LYS A 230 -5.15 -31.58 -7.33
C LYS A 230 -6.25 -32.17 -6.43
N GLN A 231 -5.90 -32.62 -5.23
CA GLN A 231 -6.86 -33.22 -4.31
C GLN A 231 -7.71 -32.15 -3.61
N TYR A 232 -7.09 -31.13 -3.03
CA TYR A 232 -7.85 -30.08 -2.37
C TYR A 232 -8.57 -29.17 -3.36
N GLU A 233 -8.00 -28.89 -4.52
CA GLU A 233 -8.66 -28.19 -5.61
C GLU A 233 -9.98 -28.87 -5.97
N ARG A 234 -9.96 -30.18 -6.16
CA ARG A 234 -11.18 -30.96 -6.42
C ARG A 234 -12.20 -30.85 -5.27
N LEU A 235 -11.77 -30.92 -4.03
CA LEU A 235 -12.66 -30.81 -2.87
C LEU A 235 -13.27 -29.41 -2.76
N VAL A 236 -12.51 -28.34 -3.05
CA VAL A 236 -13.01 -26.96 -3.07
C VAL A 236 -14.02 -26.76 -4.19
N THR A 237 -13.69 -27.19 -5.43
CA THR A 237 -14.55 -26.96 -6.60
C THR A 237 -15.83 -27.78 -6.60
N GLN A 238 -15.84 -28.97 -5.98
CA GLN A 238 -17.01 -29.80 -5.87
C GLN A 238 -17.90 -29.51 -4.65
N SER A 239 -17.47 -28.63 -3.76
CA SER A 239 -18.20 -28.26 -2.56
C SER A 239 -19.10 -27.06 -2.80
N THR A 240 -20.36 -27.16 -2.42
CA THR A 240 -21.28 -26.01 -2.38
C THR A 240 -20.93 -25.01 -1.29
N ASP A 241 -20.37 -25.49 -0.19
CA ASP A 241 -19.81 -24.66 0.89
C ASP A 241 -18.46 -25.23 1.35
N TYR A 242 -17.39 -24.66 0.79
CA TYR A 242 -16.02 -25.05 1.09
C TYR A 242 -15.58 -24.67 2.52
N ASN A 243 -16.21 -23.65 3.15
CA ASN A 243 -15.87 -23.23 4.51
C ASN A 243 -16.28 -24.25 5.57
N THR A 244 -17.40 -24.94 5.37
CA THR A 244 -17.94 -25.94 6.31
C THR A 244 -17.65 -27.37 5.89
N ASN A 245 -16.95 -27.58 4.76
CA ASN A 245 -16.62 -28.92 4.26
C ASN A 245 -15.61 -29.61 5.18
N ASN A 246 -16.10 -30.57 5.98
CA ASN A 246 -15.29 -31.29 6.95
C ASN A 246 -14.20 -32.16 6.29
N ASP A 247 -14.47 -32.78 5.16
CA ASP A 247 -13.50 -33.61 4.44
C ASP A 247 -12.34 -32.75 3.92
N LEU A 248 -12.63 -31.55 3.44
CA LEU A 248 -11.63 -30.56 3.01
C LEU A 248 -10.77 -30.13 4.20
N GLN A 249 -11.39 -29.76 5.33
CA GLN A 249 -10.67 -29.36 6.54
C GLN A 249 -9.74 -30.48 7.06
N ILE A 250 -10.26 -31.72 7.19
CA ILE A 250 -9.46 -32.87 7.58
C ILE A 250 -8.29 -33.08 6.62
N ARG A 251 -8.51 -32.88 5.32
CA ARG A 251 -7.47 -33.07 4.30
C ARG A 251 -6.40 -32.00 4.38
N ILE A 252 -6.76 -30.74 4.60
CA ILE A 252 -5.82 -29.64 4.79
C ILE A 252 -5.00 -29.83 6.07
N ILE A 253 -5.63 -30.17 7.20
CA ILE A 253 -4.96 -30.43 8.46
C ILE A 253 -3.93 -31.59 8.32
N LYS A 254 -4.32 -32.70 7.71
CA LYS A 254 -3.40 -33.82 7.47
C LYS A 254 -2.27 -33.44 6.52
N GLY A 255 -2.53 -32.59 5.54
CA GLY A 255 -1.51 -32.03 4.65
C GLY A 255 -0.53 -31.15 5.43
N ALA A 256 -1.04 -30.25 6.27
CA ALA A 256 -0.22 -29.38 7.10
C ALA A 256 0.71 -30.18 8.03
N ALA A 257 0.17 -31.18 8.74
CA ALA A 257 0.95 -32.08 9.61
C ALA A 257 2.05 -32.83 8.84
N TYR A 258 1.71 -33.35 7.65
CA TYR A 258 2.69 -34.05 6.81
C TYR A 258 3.84 -33.12 6.40
N PHE A 259 3.55 -31.97 5.84
CA PHE A 259 4.58 -31.06 5.36
C PHE A 259 5.37 -30.42 6.51
N GLU A 260 4.73 -30.15 7.63
CA GLU A 260 5.41 -29.66 8.83
C GLU A 260 6.46 -30.68 9.31
N GLN A 261 6.08 -31.94 9.48
CA GLN A 261 6.98 -33.02 9.88
C GLN A 261 8.15 -33.18 8.88
N LYS A 262 7.86 -33.09 7.57
CA LYS A 262 8.86 -33.25 6.52
C LYS A 262 9.81 -32.06 6.38
N LEU A 263 9.41 -30.86 6.78
CA LEU A 263 10.25 -29.66 6.74
C LEU A 263 11.21 -29.54 7.93
N ARG A 264 10.88 -30.08 9.10
CA ARG A 264 11.73 -29.99 10.31
C ARG A 264 13.18 -30.44 10.13
N PRO A 265 13.49 -31.53 9.41
CA PRO A 265 14.87 -31.94 9.17
C PRO A 265 15.70 -30.86 8.41
N PHE A 266 15.09 -30.16 7.47
CA PHE A 266 15.76 -29.10 6.70
C PHE A 266 16.04 -27.87 7.56
N HIS A 267 15.13 -27.52 8.43
CA HIS A 267 15.34 -26.46 9.41
C HIS A 267 16.52 -26.78 10.34
N LYS A 268 16.54 -27.99 10.90
CA LYS A 268 17.66 -28.45 11.74
C LYS A 268 19.00 -28.47 11.01
N LEU A 269 19.00 -28.86 9.73
CA LEU A 269 20.20 -28.83 8.90
C LEU A 269 20.70 -27.40 8.72
N ALA A 270 19.79 -26.47 8.44
CA ALA A 270 20.14 -25.06 8.27
C ALA A 270 20.66 -24.43 9.59
N GLU A 271 20.02 -24.71 10.73
CA GLU A 271 20.49 -24.27 12.07
C GLU A 271 21.88 -24.81 12.43
N ALA A 272 22.17 -26.06 12.07
CA ALA A 272 23.47 -26.69 12.32
C ALA A 272 24.57 -26.24 11.34
N THR A 273 24.22 -25.49 10.30
CA THR A 273 25.16 -25.09 9.26
C THR A 273 25.99 -23.89 9.72
N ASN A 274 27.32 -24.08 9.76
CA ASN A 274 28.29 -23.04 10.04
C ASN A 274 29.37 -23.04 8.97
N LEU A 275 29.57 -21.90 8.30
CA LEU A 275 30.48 -21.71 7.18
C LEU A 275 31.47 -20.59 7.46
N PRO A 276 32.45 -20.78 8.35
CA PRO A 276 33.43 -19.78 8.70
C PRO A 276 34.33 -19.42 7.51
N THR A 277 34.58 -18.12 7.34
CA THR A 277 35.49 -17.60 6.30
C THR A 277 36.07 -16.27 6.75
N ASP A 278 37.34 -16.01 6.38
CA ASP A 278 38.01 -14.75 6.65
C ASP A 278 37.66 -13.63 5.66
N ASN A 279 37.08 -13.98 4.52
CA ASN A 279 36.61 -13.01 3.56
C ASN A 279 35.31 -12.35 4.04
N LYS A 280 35.38 -11.05 4.32
CA LYS A 280 34.25 -10.28 4.88
C LYS A 280 33.01 -10.26 3.97
N GLU A 281 33.20 -10.10 2.66
CA GLU A 281 32.09 -10.07 1.71
C GLU A 281 31.42 -11.45 1.57
N LEU A 282 32.24 -12.51 1.48
CA LEU A 282 31.73 -13.87 1.43
C LEU A 282 31.00 -14.23 2.73
N ARG A 283 31.52 -13.83 3.90
CA ARG A 283 30.86 -14.04 5.20
C ARG A 283 29.48 -13.38 5.24
N LYS A 284 29.40 -12.12 4.80
CA LYS A 284 28.12 -11.40 4.73
C LYS A 284 27.12 -12.11 3.80
N LYS A 285 27.58 -12.49 2.61
CA LYS A 285 26.73 -13.23 1.64
C LYS A 285 26.24 -14.54 2.22
N THR A 286 27.13 -15.33 2.83
CA THR A 286 26.82 -16.63 3.45
C THR A 286 25.80 -16.49 4.57
N ASN A 287 26.00 -15.53 5.46
CA ASN A 287 25.06 -15.28 6.56
C ASN A 287 23.69 -14.87 6.05
N ASN A 288 23.64 -13.93 5.10
CA ASN A 288 22.37 -13.47 4.54
C ASN A 288 21.58 -14.62 3.85
N THR A 289 22.28 -15.44 3.03
CA THR A 289 21.65 -16.57 2.34
C THR A 289 21.13 -17.62 3.32
N LEU A 290 21.91 -17.92 4.38
CA LEU A 290 21.51 -18.87 5.40
C LEU A 290 20.33 -18.33 6.23
N GLU A 291 20.38 -17.06 6.60
CA GLU A 291 19.30 -16.38 7.34
C GLU A 291 18.00 -16.35 6.52
N GLU A 292 18.07 -16.03 5.23
CA GLU A 292 16.91 -16.06 4.33
C GLU A 292 16.31 -17.47 4.25
N PHE A 293 17.14 -18.50 4.12
CA PHE A 293 16.69 -19.88 4.09
C PHE A 293 16.01 -20.28 5.42
N LEU A 294 16.62 -19.97 6.57
CA LEU A 294 16.06 -20.20 7.89
C LEU A 294 14.74 -19.47 8.11
N ASN A 295 14.67 -18.19 7.75
CA ASN A 295 13.47 -17.39 7.91
C ASN A 295 12.32 -17.94 7.07
N THR A 296 12.59 -18.33 5.81
CA THR A 296 11.58 -18.91 4.92
C THR A 296 11.04 -20.25 5.47
N LEU A 297 11.93 -21.10 6.01
CA LEU A 297 11.54 -22.36 6.67
C LEU A 297 10.72 -22.11 7.93
N THR A 298 11.18 -21.19 8.79
CA THR A 298 10.53 -20.88 10.09
C THR A 298 9.12 -20.32 9.86
N GLN A 299 8.95 -19.39 8.92
CA GLN A 299 7.65 -18.86 8.58
C GLN A 299 6.70 -19.94 8.06
N LYS A 300 7.16 -20.79 7.16
CA LYS A 300 6.34 -21.89 6.62
C LYS A 300 5.97 -22.90 7.69
N LEU A 301 6.91 -23.31 8.55
CA LEU A 301 6.65 -24.20 9.67
C LEU A 301 5.63 -23.61 10.65
N SER A 302 5.76 -22.33 10.99
CA SER A 302 4.80 -21.64 11.87
C SER A 302 3.37 -21.62 11.29
N LEU A 303 3.22 -21.40 9.97
CA LEU A 303 1.91 -21.41 9.31
C LEU A 303 1.32 -22.83 9.24
N LEU A 304 2.14 -23.83 8.92
CA LEU A 304 1.70 -25.23 8.85
C LEU A 304 1.28 -25.75 10.24
N GLN A 305 2.07 -25.47 11.27
CA GLN A 305 1.74 -25.84 12.66
C GLN A 305 0.45 -25.16 13.11
N TYR A 306 0.28 -23.87 12.81
CA TYR A 306 -0.95 -23.15 13.13
C TYR A 306 -2.20 -23.81 12.51
N VAL A 307 -2.09 -24.21 11.22
CA VAL A 307 -3.21 -24.85 10.50
C VAL A 307 -3.44 -26.29 11.00
N GLU A 308 -2.40 -27.02 11.39
CA GLU A 308 -2.51 -28.33 12.01
C GLU A 308 -3.32 -28.25 13.32
N ASP A 309 -3.04 -27.25 14.16
CA ASP A 309 -3.66 -27.11 15.48
C ASP A 309 -5.08 -26.52 15.43
N ASN A 310 -5.35 -25.61 14.49
CA ASN A 310 -6.59 -24.81 14.49
C ASN A 310 -7.49 -25.02 13.25
N GLY A 311 -7.05 -25.80 12.27
CA GLY A 311 -7.72 -25.89 10.97
C GLY A 311 -7.40 -24.68 10.08
N PHE A 312 -7.96 -24.68 8.85
CA PHE A 312 -7.74 -23.61 7.88
C PHE A 312 -8.95 -22.69 7.80
N HIS A 313 -8.81 -21.48 8.31
CA HIS A 313 -9.77 -20.39 8.19
C HIS A 313 -9.06 -19.19 7.56
N ALA A 314 -9.58 -18.69 6.43
CA ALA A 314 -8.91 -17.66 5.62
C ALA A 314 -8.53 -16.40 6.42
N SER A 315 -9.44 -15.90 7.28
CA SER A 315 -9.21 -14.73 8.13
C SER A 315 -8.07 -14.93 9.12
N ASP A 316 -8.02 -16.10 9.75
CA ASP A 316 -7.05 -16.41 10.79
C ASP A 316 -5.69 -16.75 10.20
N TYR A 317 -5.68 -17.43 9.05
CA TYR A 317 -4.48 -17.65 8.25
C TYR A 317 -3.82 -16.32 7.84
N LEU A 318 -4.60 -15.36 7.33
CA LEU A 318 -4.09 -14.05 6.95
C LEU A 318 -3.55 -13.26 8.15
N ARG A 319 -4.21 -13.32 9.31
CA ARG A 319 -3.70 -12.72 10.54
C ARG A 319 -2.37 -13.34 10.95
N LYS A 320 -2.31 -14.68 10.97
CA LYS A 320 -1.08 -15.41 11.36
C LYS A 320 0.08 -15.12 10.40
N LYS A 321 -0.19 -14.94 9.12
CA LYS A 321 0.81 -14.61 8.10
C LYS A 321 1.37 -13.18 8.25
N ALA A 322 0.57 -12.24 8.77
CA ALA A 322 0.96 -10.84 8.93
C ALA A 322 1.89 -10.60 10.15
N TYR A 323 1.98 -11.56 11.07
CA TYR A 323 2.84 -11.54 12.25
C TYR A 323 3.95 -12.60 12.14
#